data_dc543c7c0e72038296040cf0ade8946c
#
_entry.id   dc543c7c0e72038296040cf0ade8946c
#
_cell.length_a   1.000
_cell.length_b   1.000
_cell.length_c   1.000
_cell.angle_alpha   90.00
_cell.angle_beta   90.00
_cell.angle_gamma   90.00
#
_symmetry.space_group_name_H-M   'P 1'
#
loop_
_entity.id
_entity.type
_entity.pdbx_description
1 polymer ?
#
loop_
_entity_poly.entity_id
_entity_poly.type
_entity_poly.pdbx_seq_one_letter_code
_entity_poly.pdbx_strand_id
1 'polypeptide(L)'
;MIRRIPASAYSLNSRRRKNECLDIHAHRHYDASMVANRLIKLRFMDKVIEMTGYSDLMKPKKGTAYYHLPGLFEFYELYSVFLPLFREHREYFYNWCEIGSLYGAPADCIWGGGRVGAEMNDPQAALALTREYGISARLTFSNSLLREDHLCDPLCNALCRLFEDSPGPRNGVIVHSDLLLGYIQRTYPKLYLVSSTTKVLTDFHQLEREVNREDFLYVVLDFRLNKAFTQLGALSGQQKAKIEFLCNECCWFGCKDRKQCYEAVSRKVLGEDGPEHRCTAPDAGKGYRFSKAMENPGFSGIDDIVNTYLPMGFSHFKIEGRGLGSALILEFLLYYLTKPEYQLRVREEIYLSNTLDLF
;
A
#
# COMPACT_ATOMS: atom_id res chain seq x y z
N MET A 1 38.23 8.46 -11.51
CA MET A 1 38.42 9.61 -10.60
C MET A 1 37.05 10.10 -10.17
N ILE A 2 36.54 9.59 -9.05
CA ILE A 2 35.22 9.94 -8.52
C ILE A 2 35.44 11.01 -7.44
N ARG A 3 34.94 12.23 -7.70
CA ARG A 3 35.01 13.32 -6.72
C ARG A 3 33.96 13.10 -5.61
N ARG A 4 34.44 12.96 -4.37
CA ARG A 4 33.62 12.96 -3.16
C ARG A 4 33.06 14.36 -2.92
N ILE A 5 31.75 14.47 -2.72
CA ILE A 5 31.07 15.69 -2.26
C ILE A 5 31.12 15.72 -0.73
N PRO A 6 31.48 16.84 -0.09
CA PRO A 6 31.64 16.90 1.37
C PRO A 6 30.29 16.92 2.11
N ALA A 7 30.27 16.28 3.27
CA ALA A 7 29.11 16.05 4.14
C ALA A 7 28.57 17.31 4.90
N SER A 8 28.95 18.54 4.52
CA SER A 8 28.62 19.74 5.30
C SER A 8 27.30 20.43 4.93
N ALA A 9 26.56 19.96 3.93
CA ALA A 9 25.32 20.59 3.47
C ALA A 9 24.04 20.21 4.25
N TYR A 10 24.13 19.20 5.14
CA TYR A 10 22.92 18.66 5.82
C TYR A 10 22.57 19.32 7.17
N SER A 11 23.48 20.15 7.72
CA SER A 11 23.30 20.67 9.09
C SER A 11 22.47 21.98 9.20
N LEU A 12 22.24 22.68 8.11
CA LEU A 12 21.56 23.99 8.13
C LEU A 12 20.03 23.92 7.95
N ASN A 13 19.50 22.81 7.51
CA ASN A 13 18.05 22.70 7.24
C ASN A 13 17.20 22.25 8.45
N SER A 14 17.82 21.72 9.52
CA SER A 14 17.06 21.25 10.69
C SER A 14 16.53 22.37 11.59
N ARG A 15 17.22 23.53 11.62
CA ARG A 15 16.79 24.67 12.46
C ARG A 15 15.67 25.53 11.87
N ARG A 16 15.53 25.58 10.55
CA ARG A 16 14.44 26.33 9.88
C ARG A 16 13.08 25.62 9.97
N ARG A 17 13.09 24.28 10.08
CA ARG A 17 11.85 23.47 10.15
C ARG A 17 11.10 23.57 11.48
N LYS A 18 11.75 23.95 12.58
CA LYS A 18 11.12 24.02 13.91
C LYS A 18 10.17 25.22 14.08
N ASN A 19 10.39 26.31 13.36
CA ASN A 19 9.61 27.54 13.56
C ASN A 19 8.27 27.54 12.80
N GLU A 20 8.15 26.83 11.68
CA GLU A 20 6.89 26.78 10.91
C GLU A 20 5.84 25.85 11.52
N CYS A 21 6.28 24.86 12.33
CA CYS A 21 5.36 23.94 13.01
C CYS A 21 4.72 24.54 14.27
N LEU A 22 5.37 25.49 14.92
CA LEU A 22 4.89 26.11 16.16
C LEU A 22 3.70 27.05 15.96
N ASP A 23 3.57 27.67 14.78
CA ASP A 23 2.46 28.60 14.49
C ASP A 23 1.11 27.90 14.25
N ILE A 24 1.12 26.58 13.94
CA ILE A 24 -0.12 25.82 13.74
C ILE A 24 -0.79 25.42 15.07
N HIS A 25 -0.06 25.43 16.17
CA HIS A 25 -0.58 25.03 17.50
C HIS A 25 -1.15 26.17 18.34
N ALA A 26 -0.98 27.45 17.95
CA ALA A 26 -1.34 28.60 18.75
C ALA A 26 -2.85 28.91 18.85
N HIS A 27 -3.73 28.22 18.10
CA HIS A 27 -5.18 28.48 18.10
C HIS A 27 -6.01 27.22 18.42
N ARG A 28 -5.89 26.69 19.64
CA ARG A 28 -6.83 25.69 20.15
C ARG A 28 -7.58 26.21 21.40
N HIS A 29 -8.63 26.99 21.17
CA HIS A 29 -9.79 26.99 22.06
C HIS A 29 -10.84 26.04 21.46
N TYR A 30 -11.20 25.00 22.24
CA TYR A 30 -12.28 24.08 21.89
C TYR A 30 -13.62 24.85 21.97
N ASP A 31 -14.22 25.11 20.81
CA ASP A 31 -15.53 25.72 20.70
C ASP A 31 -16.57 24.69 20.34
N ALA A 32 -17.68 24.63 21.07
CA ALA A 32 -18.82 23.72 20.82
C ALA A 32 -19.43 23.89 19.41
N SER A 33 -19.21 25.04 18.75
CA SER A 33 -19.57 25.31 17.37
C SER A 33 -18.83 24.39 16.38
N MET A 34 -17.63 23.94 16.70
CA MET A 34 -16.86 23.01 15.86
C MET A 34 -17.45 21.59 15.83
N VAL A 35 -18.06 21.14 16.92
CA VAL A 35 -18.72 19.83 16.99
C VAL A 35 -20.01 19.84 16.17
N ALA A 36 -20.79 20.91 16.26
CA ALA A 36 -22.00 21.11 15.46
C ALA A 36 -21.68 21.21 13.96
N ASN A 37 -20.63 21.95 13.58
CA ASN A 37 -20.17 22.05 12.20
C ASN A 37 -19.64 20.70 11.66
N ARG A 38 -19.07 19.86 12.53
CA ARG A 38 -18.60 18.52 12.16
C ARG A 38 -19.76 17.58 11.86
N LEU A 39 -20.84 17.62 12.64
CA LEU A 39 -22.06 16.84 12.42
C LEU A 39 -22.81 17.31 11.15
N ILE A 40 -22.83 18.61 10.89
CA ILE A 40 -23.42 19.15 9.64
C ILE A 40 -22.58 18.74 8.43
N LYS A 41 -21.23 18.77 8.54
CA LYS A 41 -20.33 18.36 7.47
C LYS A 41 -20.40 16.86 7.18
N LEU A 42 -20.55 16.01 8.20
CA LEU A 42 -20.76 14.57 8.05
C LEU A 42 -22.09 14.29 7.35
N ARG A 43 -23.19 14.92 7.76
CA ARG A 43 -24.50 14.79 7.06
C ARG A 43 -24.48 15.34 5.64
N PHE A 44 -23.68 16.37 5.36
CA PHE A 44 -23.53 16.89 4.00
C PHE A 44 -22.68 15.94 3.13
N MET A 45 -21.64 15.31 3.69
CA MET A 45 -20.84 14.30 3.01
C MET A 45 -21.65 13.04 2.71
N ASP A 46 -22.47 12.55 3.66
CA ASP A 46 -23.37 11.41 3.43
C ASP A 46 -24.34 11.71 2.28
N LYS A 47 -24.91 12.92 2.23
CA LYS A 47 -25.80 13.36 1.15
C LYS A 47 -25.07 13.51 -0.21
N VAL A 48 -23.83 13.95 -0.23
CA VAL A 48 -22.99 14.04 -1.45
C VAL A 48 -22.62 12.63 -1.93
N ILE A 49 -22.35 11.71 -1.02
CA ILE A 49 -22.07 10.29 -1.32
C ILE A 49 -23.32 9.62 -1.91
N GLU A 50 -24.51 9.88 -1.35
CA GLU A 50 -25.78 9.39 -1.91
C GLU A 50 -26.13 10.00 -3.27
N MET A 51 -25.84 11.29 -3.48
CA MET A 51 -26.15 11.98 -4.76
C MET A 51 -25.22 11.64 -5.90
N THR A 52 -24.00 11.16 -5.63
CA THR A 52 -22.97 10.88 -6.68
C THR A 52 -22.92 9.43 -7.13
N GLY A 53 -23.72 8.53 -6.56
CA GLY A 53 -23.65 7.09 -6.86
C GLY A 53 -22.28 6.45 -6.47
N TYR A 54 -21.48 7.17 -5.70
CA TYR A 54 -20.11 6.80 -5.34
C TYR A 54 -20.01 5.55 -4.48
N SER A 55 -21.09 5.21 -3.74
CA SER A 55 -21.15 3.99 -2.93
C SER A 55 -21.18 2.71 -3.77
N ASP A 56 -21.67 2.77 -4.99
CA ASP A 56 -21.84 1.58 -5.84
C ASP A 56 -20.57 1.25 -6.65
N LEU A 57 -19.70 2.24 -6.90
CA LEU A 57 -18.41 2.02 -7.56
C LEU A 57 -17.38 1.28 -6.67
N MET A 58 -17.60 1.29 -5.34
CA MET A 58 -16.68 0.66 -4.37
C MET A 58 -17.19 -0.68 -3.83
N LYS A 59 -18.38 -1.12 -4.20
CA LYS A 59 -18.87 -2.45 -3.81
C LYS A 59 -18.20 -3.50 -4.70
N PRO A 60 -17.39 -4.43 -4.13
CA PRO A 60 -16.77 -5.47 -4.93
C PRO A 60 -17.85 -6.31 -5.62
N LYS A 61 -17.67 -6.56 -6.92
CA LYS A 61 -18.51 -7.49 -7.65
C LYS A 61 -18.33 -8.87 -7.04
N LYS A 62 -19.41 -9.55 -6.73
CA LYS A 62 -19.37 -10.89 -6.15
C LYS A 62 -18.54 -11.83 -7.04
N GLY A 63 -17.58 -12.54 -6.44
CA GLY A 63 -16.70 -13.45 -7.17
C GLY A 63 -15.57 -12.79 -7.94
N THR A 64 -15.27 -11.50 -7.68
CA THR A 64 -14.13 -10.79 -8.27
C THR A 64 -13.02 -10.59 -7.26
N ALA A 65 -11.79 -10.93 -7.66
CA ALA A 65 -10.58 -10.64 -6.89
C ALA A 65 -9.98 -9.30 -7.35
N TYR A 66 -9.86 -8.35 -6.45
CA TYR A 66 -9.19 -7.06 -6.67
C TYR A 66 -7.77 -7.15 -6.15
N TYR A 67 -6.80 -7.11 -7.05
CA TYR A 67 -5.39 -7.15 -6.70
C TYR A 67 -4.84 -5.75 -6.43
N HIS A 68 -4.10 -5.62 -5.34
CA HIS A 68 -3.38 -4.40 -4.96
C HIS A 68 -1.89 -4.64 -5.19
N LEU A 69 -1.34 -3.95 -6.19
CA LEU A 69 -0.03 -4.24 -6.77
C LEU A 69 1.04 -3.28 -6.23
N PRO A 70 2.27 -3.75 -5.99
CA PRO A 70 3.37 -2.95 -5.47
C PRO A 70 4.05 -2.13 -6.55
N GLY A 71 4.76 -1.07 -6.16
CA GLY A 71 5.70 -0.38 -7.04
C GLY A 71 5.10 0.75 -7.86
N LEU A 72 4.17 1.52 -7.25
CA LEU A 72 3.60 2.72 -7.88
C LEU A 72 4.66 3.69 -8.43
N PHE A 73 5.79 3.82 -7.72
CA PHE A 73 6.89 4.69 -8.12
C PHE A 73 8.09 3.89 -8.64
N GLU A 74 8.21 2.63 -8.22
CA GLU A 74 9.38 1.80 -8.49
C GLU A 74 9.29 1.06 -9.83
N PHE A 75 8.09 0.78 -10.35
CA PHE A 75 7.89 -0.08 -11.54
C PHE A 75 7.04 0.58 -12.62
N TYR A 76 7.27 1.87 -12.85
CA TYR A 76 6.51 2.65 -13.85
C TYR A 76 6.59 2.02 -15.24
N GLU A 77 7.79 1.66 -15.71
CA GLU A 77 8.03 1.06 -17.03
C GLU A 77 7.26 -0.26 -17.19
N LEU A 78 7.29 -1.12 -16.15
CA LEU A 78 6.52 -2.36 -16.17
C LEU A 78 5.02 -2.09 -16.33
N TYR A 79 4.48 -1.15 -15.54
CA TYR A 79 3.04 -0.87 -15.57
C TYR A 79 2.61 -0.09 -16.82
N SER A 80 3.48 0.71 -17.42
CA SER A 80 3.21 1.41 -18.68
C SER A 80 2.98 0.44 -19.85
N VAL A 81 3.49 -0.78 -19.77
CA VAL A 81 3.25 -1.85 -20.75
C VAL A 81 2.17 -2.84 -20.27
N PHE A 82 2.20 -3.23 -18.98
CA PHE A 82 1.28 -4.23 -18.46
C PHE A 82 -0.18 -3.75 -18.43
N LEU A 83 -0.44 -2.49 -18.06
CA LEU A 83 -1.81 -1.96 -17.95
C LEU A 83 -2.51 -1.85 -19.30
N PRO A 84 -1.87 -1.37 -20.40
CA PRO A 84 -2.43 -1.49 -21.74
C PRO A 84 -2.81 -2.92 -22.11
N LEU A 85 -1.87 -3.88 -21.94
CA LEU A 85 -2.14 -5.29 -22.21
C LEU A 85 -3.34 -5.82 -21.41
N PHE A 86 -3.40 -5.50 -20.12
CA PHE A 86 -4.49 -5.93 -19.25
C PHE A 86 -5.85 -5.36 -19.69
N ARG A 87 -5.89 -4.13 -20.22
CA ARG A 87 -7.10 -3.49 -20.72
C ARG A 87 -7.51 -3.98 -22.09
N GLU A 88 -6.56 -4.09 -23.04
CA GLU A 88 -6.82 -4.32 -24.46
C GLU A 88 -6.94 -5.80 -24.80
N HIS A 89 -6.26 -6.67 -24.02
CA HIS A 89 -6.22 -8.12 -24.22
C HIS A 89 -6.79 -8.88 -23.01
N ARG A 90 -8.03 -8.53 -22.63
CA ARG A 90 -8.69 -9.16 -21.46
C ARG A 90 -8.81 -10.67 -21.57
N GLU A 91 -8.80 -11.22 -22.78
CA GLU A 91 -8.79 -12.66 -23.04
C GLU A 91 -7.55 -13.38 -22.51
N TYR A 92 -6.42 -12.68 -22.32
CA TYR A 92 -5.20 -13.26 -21.75
C TYR A 92 -5.28 -13.45 -20.24
N PHE A 93 -6.19 -12.74 -19.58
CA PHE A 93 -6.28 -12.66 -18.14
C PHE A 93 -7.53 -13.38 -17.60
N TYR A 94 -7.47 -13.76 -16.33
CA TYR A 94 -8.64 -14.35 -15.69
C TYR A 94 -9.80 -13.35 -15.62
N ASN A 95 -11.00 -13.81 -15.96
CA ASN A 95 -12.21 -12.94 -15.98
C ASN A 95 -12.71 -12.56 -14.58
N TRP A 96 -12.23 -13.25 -13.54
CA TRP A 96 -12.57 -13.00 -12.14
C TRP A 96 -11.56 -12.08 -11.43
N CYS A 97 -10.52 -11.57 -12.10
CA CYS A 97 -9.54 -10.67 -11.49
C CYS A 97 -9.63 -9.25 -12.05
N GLU A 98 -9.38 -8.28 -11.18
CA GLU A 98 -9.27 -6.85 -11.48
C GLU A 98 -8.08 -6.24 -10.74
N ILE A 99 -7.56 -5.11 -11.23
CA ILE A 99 -6.53 -4.35 -10.52
C ILE A 99 -7.23 -3.28 -9.67
N GLY A 100 -7.18 -3.43 -8.35
CA GLY A 100 -7.83 -2.52 -7.41
C GLY A 100 -7.01 -1.28 -7.11
N SER A 101 -5.70 -1.39 -7.00
CA SER A 101 -4.81 -0.25 -6.79
C SER A 101 -3.35 -0.57 -7.12
N LEU A 102 -2.57 0.48 -7.40
CA LEU A 102 -1.11 0.45 -7.29
C LEU A 102 -0.69 1.17 -6.00
N TYR A 103 0.33 0.65 -5.29
CA TYR A 103 0.78 1.27 -4.05
C TYR A 103 2.31 1.43 -4.00
N GLY A 104 2.77 2.51 -3.36
CA GLY A 104 4.19 2.82 -3.20
C GLY A 104 4.41 4.08 -2.39
N ALA A 105 5.67 4.44 -2.17
CA ALA A 105 6.08 5.73 -1.64
C ALA A 105 7.45 6.09 -2.22
N PRO A 106 7.72 7.37 -2.51
CA PRO A 106 9.06 7.82 -2.86
C PRO A 106 10.06 7.50 -1.76
N ALA A 107 11.32 7.22 -2.15
CA ALA A 107 12.36 6.76 -1.23
C ALA A 107 12.77 7.82 -0.20
N ASP A 108 12.62 9.10 -0.53
CA ASP A 108 12.96 10.26 0.32
C ASP A 108 11.81 10.73 1.23
N CYS A 109 10.66 10.03 1.20
CA CYS A 109 9.50 10.35 2.02
C CYS A 109 9.65 9.82 3.45
N ILE A 110 9.76 10.71 4.46
CA ILE A 110 9.98 10.30 5.85
C ILE A 110 8.77 9.58 6.47
N TRP A 111 7.55 9.72 5.93
CA TRP A 111 6.38 8.94 6.34
C TRP A 111 6.40 7.54 5.74
N GLY A 112 7.28 7.29 4.76
CA GLY A 112 7.52 5.99 4.18
C GLY A 112 7.97 4.96 5.21
N GLY A 113 7.69 3.70 4.95
CA GLY A 113 8.11 2.58 5.78
C GLY A 113 8.05 1.30 5.00
N GLY A 114 8.56 0.23 5.59
CA GLY A 114 8.66 -1.04 4.91
C GLY A 114 9.83 -1.08 3.91
N ARG A 115 9.87 -2.13 3.12
CA ARG A 115 10.93 -2.36 2.13
C ARG A 115 10.64 -1.55 0.87
N VAL A 116 11.53 -0.63 0.51
CA VAL A 116 11.37 0.27 -0.64
C VAL A 116 12.49 -0.02 -1.64
N GLY A 117 12.19 0.07 -2.96
CA GLY A 117 13.20 0.07 -4.02
C GLY A 117 13.94 1.40 -4.11
N ALA A 118 15.03 1.43 -4.86
CA ALA A 118 15.86 2.63 -5.04
C ALA A 118 15.39 3.51 -6.22
N GLU A 119 14.59 2.98 -7.12
CA GLU A 119 14.11 3.69 -8.29
C GLU A 119 12.93 4.60 -7.93
N MET A 120 12.95 5.81 -8.51
CA MET A 120 11.92 6.82 -8.27
C MET A 120 11.47 7.41 -9.59
N ASN A 121 10.19 7.27 -9.89
CA ASN A 121 9.54 7.97 -10.99
C ASN A 121 8.76 9.19 -10.47
N ASP A 122 8.51 10.13 -11.37
CA ASP A 122 7.74 11.33 -11.07
C ASP A 122 6.36 10.96 -10.49
N PRO A 123 5.98 11.46 -9.31
CA PRO A 123 4.67 11.22 -8.73
C PRO A 123 3.50 11.64 -9.62
N GLN A 124 3.67 12.66 -10.45
CA GLN A 124 2.64 13.11 -11.38
C GLN A 124 2.46 12.10 -12.52
N ALA A 125 3.55 11.55 -13.06
CA ALA A 125 3.50 10.52 -14.11
C ALA A 125 2.85 9.23 -13.57
N ALA A 126 3.26 8.77 -12.39
CA ALA A 126 2.68 7.59 -11.74
C ALA A 126 1.17 7.76 -11.49
N LEU A 127 0.75 8.94 -11.05
CA LEU A 127 -0.67 9.25 -10.82
C LEU A 127 -1.45 9.39 -12.13
N ALA A 128 -0.85 9.96 -13.18
CA ALA A 128 -1.46 10.05 -14.49
C ALA A 128 -1.71 8.66 -15.09
N LEU A 129 -0.75 7.75 -14.95
CA LEU A 129 -0.87 6.36 -15.40
C LEU A 129 -2.05 5.66 -14.68
N THR A 130 -2.09 5.70 -13.36
CA THR A 130 -3.19 5.04 -12.61
C THR A 130 -4.55 5.63 -12.97
N ARG A 131 -4.64 6.93 -13.15
CA ARG A 131 -5.86 7.62 -13.57
C ARG A 131 -6.33 7.19 -14.96
N GLU A 132 -5.42 7.07 -15.93
CA GLU A 132 -5.74 6.64 -17.29
C GLU A 132 -6.42 5.27 -17.32
N TYR A 133 -6.02 4.37 -16.42
CA TYR A 133 -6.59 3.01 -16.33
C TYR A 133 -7.70 2.89 -15.28
N GLY A 134 -8.13 3.98 -14.66
CA GLY A 134 -9.19 3.96 -13.65
C GLY A 134 -8.81 3.22 -12.36
N ILE A 135 -7.51 3.17 -12.03
CA ILE A 135 -6.95 2.44 -10.90
C ILE A 135 -6.64 3.41 -9.75
N SER A 136 -6.98 3.03 -8.52
CA SER A 136 -6.63 3.80 -7.33
C SER A 136 -5.12 3.77 -7.06
N ALA A 137 -4.53 4.92 -6.73
CA ALA A 137 -3.15 5.02 -6.26
C ALA A 137 -3.12 5.12 -4.72
N ARG A 138 -2.20 4.39 -4.07
CA ARG A 138 -2.05 4.39 -2.61
C ARG A 138 -0.64 4.78 -2.19
N LEU A 139 -0.51 5.85 -1.42
CA LEU A 139 0.73 6.21 -0.75
C LEU A 139 1.00 5.25 0.41
N THR A 140 2.23 4.73 0.54
CA THR A 140 2.60 3.84 1.64
C THR A 140 3.35 4.64 2.71
N PHE A 141 2.61 5.17 3.67
CA PHE A 141 3.09 5.98 4.78
C PHE A 141 3.06 5.16 6.08
N SER A 142 3.85 4.08 6.07
CA SER A 142 3.84 3.06 7.12
C SER A 142 5.02 3.15 8.10
N ASN A 143 5.65 4.33 8.22
CA ASN A 143 6.64 4.57 9.26
C ASN A 143 5.97 4.46 10.64
N SER A 144 6.54 3.60 11.51
CA SER A 144 5.98 3.30 12.83
C SER A 144 6.46 4.24 13.95
N LEU A 145 7.46 5.09 13.67
CA LEU A 145 8.17 5.89 14.66
C LEU A 145 7.93 7.41 14.49
N LEU A 146 6.86 7.78 13.79
CA LEU A 146 6.54 9.19 13.56
C LEU A 146 6.18 9.92 14.86
N ARG A 147 6.67 11.14 14.97
CA ARG A 147 6.37 12.13 16.03
C ARG A 147 5.67 13.33 15.41
N GLU A 148 5.17 14.26 16.24
CA GLU A 148 4.42 15.42 15.79
C GLU A 148 5.22 16.34 14.85
N ASP A 149 6.53 16.51 15.11
CA ASP A 149 7.43 17.31 14.27
C ASP A 149 7.60 16.74 12.86
N HIS A 150 7.41 15.44 12.67
CA HIS A 150 7.45 14.80 11.36
C HIS A 150 6.19 15.06 10.50
N LEU A 151 5.08 15.48 11.12
CA LEU A 151 3.84 15.75 10.38
C LEU A 151 3.94 16.97 9.45
N CYS A 152 4.93 17.85 9.70
CA CYS A 152 5.16 19.07 8.92
C CYS A 152 6.06 18.82 7.69
N ASP A 153 6.41 17.57 7.35
CA ASP A 153 7.27 17.29 6.21
C ASP A 153 6.65 17.81 4.89
N PRO A 154 7.34 18.72 4.17
CA PRO A 154 6.74 19.38 3.01
C PRO A 154 6.52 18.43 1.84
N LEU A 155 7.41 17.44 1.64
CA LEU A 155 7.28 16.47 0.54
C LEU A 155 6.08 15.55 0.76
N CYS A 156 5.98 14.96 1.95
CA CYS A 156 4.87 14.06 2.28
C CYS A 156 3.52 14.76 2.20
N ASN A 157 3.45 16.03 2.66
CA ASN A 157 2.25 16.85 2.55
C ASN A 157 1.92 17.24 1.10
N ALA A 158 2.94 17.53 0.28
CA ALA A 158 2.73 17.81 -1.15
C ALA A 158 2.17 16.58 -1.89
N LEU A 159 2.67 15.38 -1.58
CA LEU A 159 2.16 14.12 -2.11
C LEU A 159 0.69 13.89 -1.72
N CYS A 160 0.33 14.10 -0.45
CA CYS A 160 -1.06 13.98 0.00
C CYS A 160 -1.98 14.92 -0.78
N ARG A 161 -1.60 16.20 -0.96
CA ARG A 161 -2.38 17.16 -1.76
C ARG A 161 -2.52 16.71 -3.20
N LEU A 162 -1.42 16.32 -3.84
CA LEU A 162 -1.41 15.85 -5.22
C LEU A 162 -2.37 14.66 -5.42
N PHE A 163 -2.37 13.69 -4.49
CA PHE A 163 -3.20 12.50 -4.57
C PHE A 163 -4.66 12.77 -4.19
N GLU A 164 -4.91 13.68 -3.26
CA GLU A 164 -6.25 14.08 -2.86
C GLU A 164 -6.99 14.86 -3.96
N ASP A 165 -6.25 15.75 -4.67
CA ASP A 165 -6.81 16.64 -5.69
C ASP A 165 -6.82 16.00 -7.08
N SER A 166 -6.29 14.80 -7.24
CA SER A 166 -6.29 14.09 -8.52
C SER A 166 -7.72 13.71 -8.91
N PRO A 167 -8.16 14.07 -10.14
CA PRO A 167 -9.43 13.62 -10.66
C PRO A 167 -9.41 12.12 -10.95
N GLY A 168 -10.58 11.46 -10.93
CA GLY A 168 -10.74 10.04 -11.23
C GLY A 168 -10.96 9.19 -9.99
N PRO A 169 -10.40 7.98 -9.90
CA PRO A 169 -10.59 7.11 -8.75
C PRO A 169 -10.11 7.74 -7.46
N ARG A 170 -10.83 7.50 -6.37
CA ARG A 170 -10.40 7.93 -5.05
C ARG A 170 -9.06 7.26 -4.69
N ASN A 171 -8.07 8.06 -4.29
CA ASN A 171 -6.77 7.59 -3.87
C ASN A 171 -6.72 7.37 -2.35
N GLY A 172 -5.71 6.63 -1.88
CA GLY A 172 -5.62 6.26 -0.48
C GLY A 172 -4.21 6.32 0.10
N VAL A 173 -4.15 6.10 1.41
CA VAL A 173 -2.91 6.05 2.16
C VAL A 173 -2.90 4.80 3.05
N ILE A 174 -1.82 4.03 2.96
CA ILE A 174 -1.55 2.90 3.85
C ILE A 174 -0.78 3.44 5.05
N VAL A 175 -1.36 3.37 6.25
CA VAL A 175 -0.79 3.96 7.47
C VAL A 175 -0.52 2.94 8.57
N HIS A 176 0.54 3.18 9.34
CA HIS A 176 0.86 2.45 10.57
C HIS A 176 0.49 3.29 11.80
N SER A 177 0.96 4.53 11.85
CA SER A 177 0.86 5.42 13.01
C SER A 177 -0.55 6.00 13.16
N ASP A 178 -1.14 5.88 14.35
CA ASP A 178 -2.42 6.52 14.65
C ASP A 178 -2.29 8.06 14.72
N LEU A 179 -1.10 8.57 15.03
CA LEU A 179 -0.79 10.01 14.95
C LEU A 179 -0.95 10.51 13.51
N LEU A 180 -0.31 9.82 12.54
CA LEU A 180 -0.41 10.17 11.13
C LEU A 180 -1.83 9.95 10.59
N LEU A 181 -2.49 8.86 11.01
CA LEU A 181 -3.89 8.60 10.64
C LEU A 181 -4.77 9.80 10.99
N GLY A 182 -4.76 10.24 12.25
CA GLY A 182 -5.55 11.39 12.69
C GLY A 182 -5.18 12.69 11.99
N TYR A 183 -3.91 12.85 11.60
CA TYR A 183 -3.47 14.02 10.82
C TYR A 183 -4.05 13.99 9.40
N ILE A 184 -3.93 12.86 8.67
CA ILE A 184 -4.45 12.72 7.32
C ILE A 184 -5.96 12.88 7.28
N GLN A 185 -6.70 12.29 8.21
CA GLN A 185 -8.17 12.42 8.26
C GLN A 185 -8.63 13.89 8.38
N ARG A 186 -7.89 14.68 9.15
CA ARG A 186 -8.24 16.11 9.33
C ARG A 186 -7.79 16.98 8.16
N THR A 187 -6.65 16.68 7.57
CA THR A 187 -5.98 17.54 6.59
C THR A 187 -6.32 17.17 5.15
N TYR A 188 -6.50 15.86 4.88
CA TYR A 188 -6.73 15.27 3.55
C TYR A 188 -7.93 14.32 3.57
N PRO A 189 -9.15 14.81 3.84
CA PRO A 189 -10.32 13.96 4.10
C PRO A 189 -10.82 13.17 2.89
N LYS A 190 -10.43 13.54 1.66
CA LYS A 190 -10.81 12.78 0.47
C LYS A 190 -9.98 11.51 0.29
N LEU A 191 -8.79 11.41 0.90
CA LEU A 191 -8.01 10.19 0.87
C LEU A 191 -8.65 9.13 1.75
N TYR A 192 -8.76 7.89 1.26
CA TYR A 192 -9.15 6.77 2.13
C TYR A 192 -7.93 6.16 2.82
N LEU A 193 -8.15 5.51 3.95
CA LEU A 193 -7.09 4.96 4.76
C LEU A 193 -7.11 3.43 4.78
N VAL A 194 -5.92 2.85 4.75
CA VAL A 194 -5.68 1.41 4.81
C VAL A 194 -4.77 1.11 5.99
N SER A 195 -5.16 0.20 6.87
CA SER A 195 -4.31 -0.25 7.97
C SER A 195 -3.17 -1.13 7.43
N SER A 196 -1.93 -0.78 7.81
CA SER A 196 -0.74 -1.44 7.29
C SER A 196 -0.47 -2.78 7.97
N THR A 197 -0.04 -3.79 7.19
CA THR A 197 0.49 -5.06 7.71
C THR A 197 1.74 -4.88 8.60
N THR A 198 2.42 -3.72 8.52
CA THR A 198 3.56 -3.40 9.39
C THR A 198 3.19 -3.30 10.87
N LYS A 199 1.89 -3.19 11.21
CA LYS A 199 1.39 -3.29 12.59
C LYS A 199 1.60 -4.68 13.18
N VAL A 200 1.80 -5.71 12.35
CA VAL A 200 2.11 -7.09 12.77
C VAL A 200 1.04 -7.63 13.72
N LEU A 201 -0.22 -7.52 13.34
CA LEU A 201 -1.36 -8.02 14.11
C LEU A 201 -1.49 -9.54 13.89
N THR A 202 -0.84 -10.32 14.75
CA THR A 202 -0.78 -11.79 14.64
C THR A 202 -1.82 -12.51 15.48
N ASP A 203 -2.50 -11.79 16.36
CA ASP A 203 -3.62 -12.26 17.14
C ASP A 203 -4.94 -11.88 16.48
N PHE A 204 -5.86 -12.86 16.35
CA PHE A 204 -7.12 -12.64 15.61
C PHE A 204 -8.03 -11.60 16.28
N HIS A 205 -8.03 -11.51 17.62
CA HIS A 205 -8.81 -10.48 18.32
C HIS A 205 -8.24 -9.07 18.10
N GLN A 206 -6.92 -8.94 17.92
CA GLN A 206 -6.31 -7.66 17.54
C GLN A 206 -6.73 -7.28 16.12
N LEU A 207 -6.71 -8.23 15.19
CA LEU A 207 -7.19 -8.03 13.83
C LEU A 207 -8.65 -7.60 13.81
N GLU A 208 -9.52 -8.30 14.55
CA GLU A 208 -10.96 -8.01 14.60
C GLU A 208 -11.22 -6.59 15.13
N ARG A 209 -10.51 -6.15 16.19
CA ARG A 209 -10.59 -4.77 16.67
C ARG A 209 -10.17 -3.77 15.59
N GLU A 210 -9.12 -4.05 14.84
CA GLU A 210 -8.65 -3.17 13.76
C GLU A 210 -9.64 -3.10 12.61
N VAL A 211 -10.24 -4.23 12.22
CA VAL A 211 -11.27 -4.30 11.16
C VAL A 211 -12.55 -3.55 11.54
N ASN A 212 -12.89 -3.55 12.84
CA ASN A 212 -14.06 -2.82 13.34
C ASN A 212 -13.87 -1.30 13.42
N ARG A 213 -12.64 -0.78 13.26
CA ARG A 213 -12.41 0.67 13.20
C ARG A 213 -13.05 1.27 11.95
N GLU A 214 -13.79 2.35 12.12
CA GLU A 214 -14.42 3.10 11.01
C GLU A 214 -13.39 3.90 10.20
N ASP A 215 -12.21 4.15 10.76
CA ASP A 215 -11.13 4.89 10.14
C ASP A 215 -10.64 4.26 8.83
N PHE A 216 -10.71 2.94 8.72
CA PHE A 216 -10.11 2.20 7.63
C PHE A 216 -11.13 1.69 6.63
N LEU A 217 -10.85 1.93 5.35
CA LEU A 217 -11.55 1.28 4.25
C LEU A 217 -11.08 -0.18 4.09
N TYR A 218 -9.76 -0.42 4.26
CA TYR A 218 -9.17 -1.75 4.21
C TYR A 218 -8.19 -1.97 5.36
N VAL A 219 -8.01 -3.24 5.75
CA VAL A 219 -7.07 -3.71 6.75
C VAL A 219 -6.24 -4.84 6.15
N VAL A 220 -4.92 -4.62 6.01
CA VAL A 220 -4.02 -5.65 5.48
C VAL A 220 -3.64 -6.62 6.58
N LEU A 221 -4.00 -7.88 6.42
CA LEU A 221 -3.67 -8.94 7.37
C LEU A 221 -2.16 -9.13 7.52
N ASP A 222 -1.75 -9.58 8.70
CA ASP A 222 -0.49 -10.30 8.79
C ASP A 222 -0.66 -11.68 8.09
N PHE A 223 0.28 -12.03 7.21
CA PHE A 223 0.20 -13.23 6.36
C PHE A 223 0.03 -14.54 7.14
N ARG A 224 0.42 -14.55 8.43
CA ARG A 224 0.24 -15.72 9.32
C ARG A 224 -1.22 -16.02 9.65
N LEU A 225 -2.10 -15.05 9.46
CA LEU A 225 -3.55 -15.23 9.64
C LEU A 225 -4.28 -15.60 8.35
N ASN A 226 -3.59 -15.63 7.20
CA ASN A 226 -4.23 -15.91 5.90
C ASN A 226 -5.03 -17.23 5.92
N LYS A 227 -4.56 -18.25 6.59
CA LYS A 227 -5.19 -19.58 6.64
C LYS A 227 -6.05 -19.80 7.91
N ALA A 228 -6.37 -18.77 8.67
CA ALA A 228 -7.25 -18.85 9.83
C ALA A 228 -8.73 -18.98 9.42
N PHE A 229 -9.05 -19.97 8.56
CA PHE A 229 -10.32 -20.06 7.84
C PHE A 229 -11.55 -20.11 8.77
N THR A 230 -11.46 -20.77 9.92
CA THR A 230 -12.56 -20.83 10.89
C THR A 230 -12.93 -19.43 11.40
N GLN A 231 -11.92 -18.67 11.86
CA GLN A 231 -12.12 -17.33 12.38
C GLN A 231 -12.52 -16.35 11.25
N LEU A 232 -11.85 -16.44 10.09
CA LEU A 232 -12.18 -15.63 8.92
C LEU A 232 -13.61 -15.90 8.43
N GLY A 233 -14.05 -17.14 8.48
CA GLY A 233 -15.42 -17.53 8.11
C GLY A 233 -16.49 -16.90 8.99
N ALA A 234 -16.19 -16.70 10.28
CA ALA A 234 -17.10 -16.12 11.27
C ALA A 234 -17.30 -14.60 11.13
N LEU A 235 -16.43 -13.91 10.40
CA LEU A 235 -16.55 -12.46 10.16
C LEU A 235 -17.82 -12.12 9.39
N SER A 236 -18.43 -10.97 9.71
CA SER A 236 -19.56 -10.41 8.97
C SER A 236 -19.16 -10.01 7.54
N GLY A 237 -20.15 -9.85 6.65
CA GLY A 237 -19.90 -9.39 5.28
C GLY A 237 -19.19 -8.02 5.22
N GLN A 238 -19.52 -7.10 6.14
CA GLN A 238 -18.86 -5.79 6.24
C GLN A 238 -17.40 -5.92 6.65
N GLN A 239 -17.08 -6.78 7.62
CA GLN A 239 -15.71 -7.05 8.04
C GLN A 239 -14.91 -7.71 6.91
N LYS A 240 -15.49 -8.70 6.22
CA LYS A 240 -14.85 -9.39 5.08
C LYS A 240 -14.51 -8.43 3.95
N ALA A 241 -15.38 -7.46 3.67
CA ALA A 241 -15.14 -6.45 2.64
C ALA A 241 -13.96 -5.52 2.93
N LYS A 242 -13.52 -5.41 4.19
CA LYS A 242 -12.36 -4.62 4.59
C LYS A 242 -11.05 -5.40 4.57
N ILE A 243 -11.08 -6.74 4.59
CA ILE A 243 -9.89 -7.57 4.68
C ILE A 243 -9.12 -7.56 3.36
N GLU A 244 -7.83 -7.28 3.43
CA GLU A 244 -6.87 -7.36 2.32
C GLU A 244 -5.78 -8.38 2.66
N PHE A 245 -5.74 -9.51 1.93
CA PHE A 245 -4.80 -10.60 2.16
C PHE A 245 -3.43 -10.29 1.56
N LEU A 246 -2.36 -10.43 2.33
CA LEU A 246 -0.99 -10.36 1.83
C LEU A 246 -0.58 -11.73 1.27
N CYS A 247 -0.64 -11.89 -0.07
CA CYS A 247 -0.65 -13.21 -0.70
C CYS A 247 0.71 -13.91 -0.74
N ASN A 248 1.79 -13.17 -0.99
CA ASN A 248 3.11 -13.70 -1.38
C ASN A 248 4.25 -13.27 -0.45
N GLU A 249 3.97 -13.05 0.82
CA GLU A 249 5.01 -12.70 1.80
C GLU A 249 6.08 -13.80 1.90
N CYS A 250 7.34 -13.41 1.83
CA CYS A 250 8.49 -14.32 1.95
C CYS A 250 9.16 -14.29 3.33
N CYS A 251 8.69 -13.44 4.22
CA CYS A 251 9.20 -13.41 5.59
C CYS A 251 8.95 -14.78 6.26
N TRP A 252 9.94 -15.25 7.01
CA TRP A 252 9.83 -16.53 7.71
C TRP A 252 8.55 -16.57 8.57
N PHE A 253 7.75 -17.62 8.39
CA PHE A 253 6.46 -17.77 9.07
C PHE A 253 6.60 -17.77 10.61
N GLY A 254 7.69 -18.36 11.14
CA GLY A 254 8.02 -18.39 12.56
C GLY A 254 8.69 -17.10 13.10
N CYS A 255 8.86 -16.06 12.30
CA CYS A 255 9.56 -14.84 12.70
C CYS A 255 8.85 -14.12 13.84
N LYS A 256 9.55 -13.89 14.97
CA LYS A 256 9.07 -13.12 16.12
C LYS A 256 9.50 -11.65 16.07
N ASP A 257 10.44 -11.30 15.19
CA ASP A 257 11.13 -10.02 15.16
C ASP A 257 10.62 -9.10 14.03
N ARG A 258 9.52 -9.48 13.34
CA ARG A 258 9.00 -8.73 12.19
C ARG A 258 8.68 -7.27 12.55
N LYS A 259 8.13 -7.01 13.73
CA LYS A 259 7.85 -5.65 14.21
C LYS A 259 9.13 -4.85 14.36
N GLN A 260 10.14 -5.42 15.00
CA GLN A 260 11.48 -4.80 15.19
C GLN A 260 12.16 -4.53 13.84
N CYS A 261 11.99 -5.44 12.85
CA CYS A 261 12.47 -5.23 11.49
C CYS A 261 11.86 -3.95 10.87
N TYR A 262 10.55 -3.74 10.99
CA TYR A 262 9.88 -2.53 10.49
C TYR A 262 10.26 -1.27 11.27
N GLU A 263 10.48 -1.38 12.59
CA GLU A 263 10.97 -0.27 13.39
C GLU A 263 12.39 0.14 12.99
N ALA A 264 13.28 -0.83 12.71
CA ALA A 264 14.63 -0.55 12.22
C ALA A 264 14.60 0.18 10.86
N VAL A 265 13.73 -0.26 9.94
CA VAL A 265 13.53 0.44 8.66
C VAL A 265 12.97 1.85 8.88
N SER A 266 11.99 2.00 9.75
CA SER A 266 11.38 3.30 10.08
C SER A 266 12.42 4.28 10.64
N ARG A 267 13.29 3.80 11.54
CA ARG A 267 14.38 4.59 12.15
C ARG A 267 15.37 5.05 11.09
N LYS A 268 15.78 4.13 10.18
CA LYS A 268 16.67 4.46 9.07
C LYS A 268 16.09 5.53 8.15
N VAL A 269 14.80 5.48 7.84
CA VAL A 269 14.11 6.48 7.02
C VAL A 269 14.10 7.85 7.70
N LEU A 270 14.03 7.90 9.04
CA LEU A 270 14.11 9.15 9.80
C LEU A 270 15.54 9.67 9.96
N GLY A 271 16.56 8.94 9.48
CA GLY A 271 17.96 9.30 9.69
C GLY A 271 18.42 9.17 11.14
N GLU A 272 17.75 8.35 11.92
CA GLU A 272 18.04 8.13 13.33
C GLU A 272 18.98 6.95 13.52
N ASP A 273 19.98 7.11 14.39
CA ASP A 273 20.85 6.01 14.80
C ASP A 273 20.08 4.97 15.64
N GLY A 274 20.50 3.73 15.55
CA GLY A 274 19.90 2.67 16.33
C GLY A 274 20.51 1.30 16.02
N PRO A 275 20.12 0.26 16.77
CA PRO A 275 20.64 -1.07 16.54
C PRO A 275 20.25 -1.58 15.14
N GLU A 276 21.23 -2.12 14.43
CA GLU A 276 20.97 -2.84 13.18
C GLU A 276 20.12 -4.08 13.45
N HIS A 277 19.06 -4.22 12.68
CA HIS A 277 18.25 -5.44 12.72
C HIS A 277 18.85 -6.48 11.77
N ARG A 278 19.21 -7.65 12.30
CA ARG A 278 19.60 -8.81 11.51
C ARG A 278 18.45 -9.80 11.44
N CYS A 279 18.10 -10.19 10.22
CA CYS A 279 17.08 -11.20 10.00
C CYS A 279 17.48 -12.54 10.62
N THR A 280 16.63 -13.09 11.47
CA THR A 280 16.82 -14.38 12.16
C THR A 280 16.29 -15.59 11.38
N ALA A 281 15.76 -15.39 10.17
CA ALA A 281 15.29 -16.47 9.34
C ALA A 281 16.42 -17.47 9.00
N PRO A 282 16.16 -18.79 8.98
CA PRO A 282 17.15 -19.81 8.67
C PRO A 282 17.83 -19.63 7.31
N ASP A 283 17.16 -18.90 6.40
CA ASP A 283 17.59 -18.65 5.03
C ASP A 283 17.82 -17.17 4.71
N ALA A 284 18.08 -16.34 5.73
CA ALA A 284 18.17 -14.88 5.62
C ALA A 284 19.10 -14.37 4.51
N GLY A 285 20.16 -15.12 4.17
CA GLY A 285 21.12 -14.74 3.13
C GLY A 285 20.76 -15.19 1.71
N LYS A 286 19.68 -15.96 1.50
CA LYS A 286 19.38 -16.57 0.20
C LYS A 286 18.56 -15.72 -0.76
N GLY A 287 18.17 -14.51 -0.33
CA GLY A 287 17.34 -13.60 -1.13
C GLY A 287 15.89 -14.08 -1.29
N TYR A 288 15.11 -13.26 -1.97
CA TYR A 288 13.71 -13.56 -2.30
C TYR A 288 13.65 -14.38 -3.60
N ARG A 289 12.74 -15.35 -3.65
CA ARG A 289 12.44 -16.14 -4.85
C ARG A 289 10.94 -16.42 -4.91
N PHE A 290 10.41 -16.59 -6.11
CA PHE A 290 9.01 -16.95 -6.31
C PHE A 290 8.67 -18.27 -5.59
N SER A 291 9.49 -19.32 -5.78
CA SER A 291 9.32 -20.61 -5.10
C SER A 291 9.29 -20.50 -3.57
N LYS A 292 10.14 -19.64 -3.02
CA LYS A 292 10.17 -19.39 -1.57
C LYS A 292 8.86 -18.80 -1.04
N ALA A 293 8.22 -17.91 -1.80
CA ALA A 293 6.91 -17.40 -1.42
C ALA A 293 5.86 -18.51 -1.42
N MET A 294 5.88 -19.38 -2.43
CA MET A 294 4.93 -20.51 -2.54
C MET A 294 5.10 -21.55 -1.43
N GLU A 295 6.32 -21.72 -0.91
CA GLU A 295 6.62 -22.62 0.22
C GLU A 295 6.16 -22.05 1.58
N ASN A 296 5.82 -20.77 1.65
CA ASN A 296 5.39 -20.13 2.88
C ASN A 296 4.01 -20.63 3.29
N PRO A 297 3.81 -21.10 4.55
CA PRO A 297 2.50 -21.56 5.01
C PRO A 297 1.38 -20.51 4.91
N GLY A 298 1.73 -19.22 4.90
CA GLY A 298 0.79 -18.10 4.70
C GLY A 298 0.53 -17.73 3.25
N PHE A 299 1.16 -18.42 2.28
CA PHE A 299 0.96 -18.14 0.86
C PHE A 299 -0.51 -18.37 0.46
N SER A 300 -1.07 -17.40 -0.26
CA SER A 300 -2.43 -17.49 -0.81
C SER A 300 -2.33 -17.61 -2.32
N GLY A 301 -2.41 -18.85 -2.82
CA GLY A 301 -2.35 -19.16 -4.25
C GLY A 301 -3.69 -18.92 -4.96
N ILE A 302 -3.69 -19.06 -6.29
CA ILE A 302 -4.90 -18.90 -7.12
C ILE A 302 -6.00 -19.86 -6.66
N ASP A 303 -5.66 -21.13 -6.39
CA ASP A 303 -6.63 -22.13 -5.95
C ASP A 303 -7.29 -21.75 -4.62
N ASP A 304 -6.52 -21.20 -3.67
CA ASP A 304 -7.08 -20.67 -2.42
C ASP A 304 -8.04 -19.50 -2.70
N ILE A 305 -7.64 -18.61 -3.61
CA ILE A 305 -8.43 -17.40 -3.93
C ILE A 305 -9.77 -17.83 -4.53
N VAL A 306 -9.73 -18.63 -5.59
CA VAL A 306 -10.92 -19.01 -6.35
C VAL A 306 -11.83 -19.97 -5.57
N ASN A 307 -11.24 -20.96 -4.90
CA ASN A 307 -12.00 -22.04 -4.28
C ASN A 307 -12.32 -21.83 -2.81
N THR A 308 -11.68 -20.83 -2.16
CA THR A 308 -11.88 -20.59 -0.72
C THR A 308 -12.25 -19.14 -0.44
N TYR A 309 -11.37 -18.17 -0.74
CA TYR A 309 -11.61 -16.79 -0.31
C TYR A 309 -12.79 -16.12 -1.02
N LEU A 310 -12.90 -16.23 -2.35
CA LEU A 310 -14.03 -15.66 -3.09
C LEU A 310 -15.37 -16.29 -2.67
N PRO A 311 -15.51 -17.62 -2.52
CA PRO A 311 -16.73 -18.23 -1.98
C PRO A 311 -17.06 -17.79 -0.54
N MET A 312 -16.04 -17.54 0.29
CA MET A 312 -16.23 -17.00 1.65
C MET A 312 -16.66 -15.53 1.68
N GLY A 313 -16.60 -14.83 0.53
CA GLY A 313 -17.01 -13.43 0.41
C GLY A 313 -15.87 -12.41 0.57
N PHE A 314 -14.61 -12.83 0.48
CA PHE A 314 -13.45 -11.94 0.41
C PHE A 314 -13.16 -11.54 -1.03
N SER A 315 -12.59 -10.34 -1.23
CA SER A 315 -12.35 -9.81 -2.58
C SER A 315 -11.02 -9.07 -2.76
N HIS A 316 -10.26 -8.82 -1.70
CA HIS A 316 -9.07 -7.96 -1.79
C HIS A 316 -7.79 -8.74 -1.47
N PHE A 317 -6.84 -8.69 -2.42
CA PHE A 317 -5.60 -9.47 -2.41
C PHE A 317 -4.41 -8.56 -2.73
N LYS A 318 -3.43 -8.51 -1.84
CA LYS A 318 -2.25 -7.67 -1.96
C LYS A 318 -1.04 -8.50 -2.37
N ILE A 319 -0.36 -8.06 -3.42
CA ILE A 319 0.93 -8.59 -3.84
C ILE A 319 2.01 -7.71 -3.20
N GLU A 320 2.93 -8.31 -2.46
CA GLU A 320 4.09 -7.60 -1.93
C GLU A 320 5.22 -7.55 -2.97
N GLY A 321 6.15 -6.60 -2.83
CA GLY A 321 7.36 -6.69 -3.61
C GLY A 321 8.00 -5.40 -4.07
N ARG A 322 7.74 -4.25 -3.45
CA ARG A 322 8.34 -2.97 -3.84
C ARG A 322 9.88 -2.99 -3.95
N GLY A 323 10.56 -3.81 -3.16
CA GLY A 323 12.01 -3.95 -3.17
C GLY A 323 12.52 -5.19 -3.93
N LEU A 324 11.69 -5.85 -4.74
CA LEU A 324 12.05 -7.13 -5.38
C LEU A 324 12.53 -7.01 -6.82
N GLY A 325 12.34 -5.85 -7.46
CA GLY A 325 12.60 -5.62 -8.87
C GLY A 325 11.44 -6.03 -9.79
N SER A 326 11.34 -5.35 -10.93
CA SER A 326 10.25 -5.49 -11.91
C SER A 326 10.14 -6.91 -12.48
N ALA A 327 11.26 -7.59 -12.71
CA ALA A 327 11.27 -8.94 -13.26
C ALA A 327 10.53 -9.96 -12.35
N LEU A 328 10.76 -9.88 -11.03
CA LEU A 328 10.09 -10.78 -10.09
C LEU A 328 8.62 -10.40 -9.90
N ILE A 329 8.30 -9.11 -9.94
CA ILE A 329 6.91 -8.65 -9.91
C ILE A 329 6.17 -9.13 -11.16
N LEU A 330 6.78 -9.08 -12.34
CA LEU A 330 6.19 -9.64 -13.55
C LEU A 330 5.81 -11.12 -13.36
N GLU A 331 6.66 -11.95 -12.74
CA GLU A 331 6.32 -13.35 -12.49
C GLU A 331 5.09 -13.49 -11.56
N PHE A 332 4.91 -12.62 -10.58
CA PHE A 332 3.68 -12.60 -9.76
C PHE A 332 2.46 -12.12 -10.56
N LEU A 333 2.60 -11.12 -11.42
CA LEU A 333 1.50 -10.68 -12.30
C LEU A 333 1.08 -11.80 -13.26
N LEU A 334 2.05 -12.53 -13.83
CA LEU A 334 1.78 -13.69 -14.68
C LEU A 334 1.09 -14.80 -13.89
N TYR A 335 1.54 -15.08 -12.67
CA TYR A 335 0.92 -16.11 -11.83
C TYR A 335 -0.51 -15.75 -11.42
N TYR A 336 -0.75 -14.57 -10.87
CA TYR A 336 -2.03 -14.24 -10.26
C TYR A 336 -3.10 -13.76 -11.25
N LEU A 337 -2.72 -13.09 -12.34
CA LEU A 337 -3.66 -12.44 -13.24
C LEU A 337 -3.78 -13.11 -14.60
N THR A 338 -2.71 -13.76 -15.08
CA THR A 338 -2.63 -14.26 -16.47
C THR A 338 -2.97 -15.73 -16.55
N LYS A 339 -3.83 -16.10 -17.50
CA LYS A 339 -4.14 -17.52 -17.78
C LYS A 339 -2.88 -18.26 -18.24
N PRO A 340 -2.69 -19.53 -17.84
CA PRO A 340 -1.46 -20.29 -18.12
C PRO A 340 -1.06 -20.30 -19.59
N GLU A 341 -2.04 -20.44 -20.51
CA GLU A 341 -1.83 -20.50 -21.94
C GLU A 341 -1.31 -19.20 -22.57
N TYR A 342 -1.46 -18.06 -21.86
CA TYR A 342 -1.01 -16.73 -22.33
C TYR A 342 0.21 -16.20 -21.58
N GLN A 343 0.71 -16.87 -20.52
CA GLN A 343 1.82 -16.36 -19.71
C GLN A 343 3.09 -16.11 -20.54
N LEU A 344 3.41 -17.00 -21.49
CA LEU A 344 4.56 -16.81 -22.36
C LEU A 344 4.37 -15.55 -23.23
N ARG A 345 3.21 -15.39 -23.84
CA ARG A 345 2.90 -14.27 -24.71
C ARG A 345 2.94 -12.93 -23.95
N VAL A 346 2.31 -12.84 -22.79
CA VAL A 346 2.34 -11.62 -21.98
C VAL A 346 3.77 -11.27 -21.55
N ARG A 347 4.58 -12.28 -21.21
CA ARG A 347 6.00 -12.08 -20.88
C ARG A 347 6.78 -11.54 -22.08
N GLU A 348 6.59 -12.11 -23.27
CA GLU A 348 7.24 -11.66 -24.50
C GLU A 348 6.90 -10.21 -24.84
N GLU A 349 5.63 -9.82 -24.79
CA GLU A 349 5.18 -8.46 -25.07
C GLU A 349 5.84 -7.45 -24.13
N ILE A 350 5.95 -7.79 -22.83
CA ILE A 350 6.58 -6.91 -21.85
C ILE A 350 8.10 -6.83 -22.06
N TYR A 351 8.78 -7.96 -22.30
CA TYR A 351 10.21 -7.94 -22.55
C TYR A 351 10.57 -7.23 -23.86
N LEU A 352 9.83 -7.44 -24.93
CA LEU A 352 10.06 -6.78 -26.20
C LEU A 352 9.89 -5.27 -26.10
N SER A 353 8.86 -4.80 -25.40
CA SER A 353 8.62 -3.36 -25.19
C SER A 353 9.73 -2.69 -24.37
N ASN A 354 10.29 -3.42 -23.37
CA ASN A 354 11.34 -2.88 -22.51
C ASN A 354 12.76 -3.05 -23.07
N THR A 355 12.97 -3.93 -24.05
CA THR A 355 14.31 -4.23 -24.61
C THR A 355 14.54 -3.66 -25.99
N LEU A 356 13.52 -3.25 -26.71
CA LEU A 356 13.67 -2.63 -28.03
C LEU A 356 14.43 -1.30 -27.96
N ASP A 357 14.46 -0.63 -26.81
CA ASP A 357 15.27 0.56 -26.55
C ASP A 357 16.74 0.26 -26.23
N LEU A 358 17.13 -1.02 -26.12
CA LEU A 358 18.49 -1.45 -25.82
C LEU A 358 19.28 -1.85 -27.07
N PHE A 359 18.67 -1.86 -28.25
CA PHE A 359 19.26 -2.15 -29.54
C PHE A 359 19.01 -1.01 -30.51
#